data_0a09a6826d087fce0d63957078d6b421
#
_entry.id   0a09a6826d087fce0d63957078d6b421
#
_cell.length_a   1.000
_cell.length_b   1.000
_cell.length_c   1.000
_cell.angle_alpha   90.00
_cell.angle_beta   90.00
_cell.angle_gamma   90.00
#
_symmetry.space_group_name_H-M   'P 1'
#
loop_
_entity.id
_entity.type
_entity.pdbx_description
1 polymer ?
#
loop_
_entity_poly.entity_id
_entity_poly.type
_entity_poly.pdbx_seq_one_letter_code
_entity_poly.pdbx_strand_id
1 'polypeptide(L)'
;MFSALGLVTVKSLRDHRMAGSLSKDADAGGTADEDEHADTTDADEETETQAVGGATDDEVREQYICVGAVTGISEDGALQTDISPTIMMLHGMDQDDLVSVMIGEREYILPVEIDETLPLFWGRTRLTCNAGSNTMMIARGYQDFAMMEGYTDRAIGDPVAIKLLQSDAYQMKEMVKPERVSESAATNFRNVQTGKLGKGILYRGHSPIFPEYDTIRCKKTDDFAWENQINCVLNLNQNQGEVEETVHEECPESYYRYLVDRGEVSAIELDGEHAFDPAFGVGIAAQLRFLLNHDGPYMVHCRMGKDRAGFVVALLEALEGSTYEEIGEEYAKSFRNYYGIREGSWMDRYNETDGANTFLAMMKRGGTEQYLKDDGTLTREAARAYMAEIGLADAEINALQKKLAQDVADDGAVAKRP
;
A
#
# COMPACT_ATOMS: atom_id res chain seq x y z
N MET A 1 -2.78 -25.63 -15.78
CA MET A 1 -1.68 -24.68 -16.01
C MET A 1 -1.90 -23.49 -15.07
N PHE A 2 -1.79 -23.74 -13.78
CA PHE A 2 -1.95 -22.71 -12.74
C PHE A 2 -1.05 -23.15 -11.58
N SER A 3 0.22 -22.76 -11.60
CA SER A 3 1.11 -23.00 -10.46
C SER A 3 2.28 -22.04 -10.49
N ALA A 4 2.09 -20.81 -10.08
CA ALA A 4 3.24 -19.92 -9.90
C ALA A 4 3.00 -18.64 -9.07
N LEU A 5 1.80 -18.39 -8.54
CA LEU A 5 1.50 -17.10 -7.89
C LEU A 5 2.14 -16.90 -6.50
N GLY A 6 2.30 -17.98 -5.73
CA GLY A 6 2.94 -17.89 -4.40
C GLY A 6 4.45 -17.68 -4.43
N LEU A 7 5.12 -18.04 -5.52
CA LEU A 7 6.58 -17.94 -5.67
C LEU A 7 7.07 -16.49 -5.88
N VAL A 8 6.22 -15.60 -6.34
CA VAL A 8 6.62 -14.23 -6.75
C VAL A 8 6.88 -13.32 -5.56
N THR A 9 6.03 -13.34 -4.56
CA THR A 9 6.25 -12.53 -3.35
C THR A 9 7.55 -12.92 -2.65
N VAL A 10 7.84 -14.22 -2.63
CA VAL A 10 9.07 -14.77 -2.04
C VAL A 10 10.30 -14.47 -2.88
N LYS A 11 10.20 -14.58 -4.20
CA LYS A 11 11.34 -14.37 -5.09
C LYS A 11 11.76 -12.90 -5.14
N SER A 12 10.81 -11.98 -5.18
CA SER A 12 11.07 -10.55 -5.11
C SER A 12 11.77 -10.17 -3.80
N LEU A 13 11.31 -10.70 -2.66
CA LEU A 13 11.92 -10.45 -1.36
C LEU A 13 13.31 -11.13 -1.22
N ARG A 14 13.53 -12.31 -1.83
CA ARG A 14 14.84 -12.98 -1.84
C ARG A 14 15.87 -12.27 -2.71
N ASP A 15 15.50 -11.83 -3.90
CA ASP A 15 16.42 -11.16 -4.82
C ASP A 15 16.90 -9.80 -4.25
N HIS A 16 16.03 -9.09 -3.50
CA HIS A 16 16.43 -7.88 -2.78
C HIS A 16 17.29 -8.14 -1.53
N ARG A 17 17.20 -9.33 -0.92
CA ARG A 17 18.05 -9.72 0.21
C ARG A 17 19.53 -9.90 -0.17
N MET A 18 19.81 -10.32 -1.40
CA MET A 18 21.19 -10.51 -1.87
C MET A 18 21.90 -9.21 -2.23
N ALA A 19 21.19 -8.08 -2.36
CA ALA A 19 21.78 -6.79 -2.71
C ALA A 19 22.04 -5.87 -1.51
N GLY A 20 21.58 -6.23 -0.31
CA GLY A 20 21.75 -5.43 0.91
C GLY A 20 22.58 -6.12 1.97
N SER A 21 23.90 -5.99 1.91
CA SER A 21 24.75 -6.30 3.06
C SER A 21 24.43 -5.31 4.19
N LEU A 22 23.96 -5.85 5.30
CA LEU A 22 23.77 -5.11 6.55
C LEU A 22 25.09 -4.51 7.02
N SER A 23 25.32 -3.22 6.82
CA SER A 23 26.30 -2.48 7.59
C SER A 23 25.69 -2.22 8.98
N LYS A 24 26.29 -2.84 9.98
CA LYS A 24 26.09 -2.46 11.38
C LYS A 24 26.87 -1.18 11.61
N ASP A 25 26.23 -0.05 11.61
CA ASP A 25 26.78 1.17 12.20
C ASP A 25 26.03 1.48 13.49
N ALA A 26 26.73 1.18 14.58
CA ALA A 26 26.37 1.63 15.91
C ALA A 26 26.85 3.08 16.06
N ASP A 27 25.93 3.97 16.32
CA ASP A 27 26.18 5.36 16.66
C ASP A 27 26.61 5.44 18.16
N ALA A 28 27.79 5.97 18.41
CA ALA A 28 28.21 6.42 19.73
C ALA A 28 29.05 7.68 19.59
N GLY A 29 28.43 8.82 19.80
CA GLY A 29 29.12 10.08 20.00
C GLY A 29 29.74 10.14 21.40
N GLY A 30 30.94 10.71 21.50
CA GLY A 30 31.60 11.00 22.77
C GLY A 30 32.98 11.62 22.59
N THR A 31 33.10 12.79 23.03
CA THR A 31 34.14 13.80 23.03
C THR A 31 35.53 13.35 23.54
N ALA A 32 36.50 14.06 23.01
CA ALA A 32 37.95 14.02 23.27
C ALA A 32 38.34 14.12 24.78
N ASP A 33 39.49 13.56 25.11
CA ASP A 33 40.67 14.30 25.55
C ASP A 33 41.89 13.36 25.73
N GLU A 34 43.08 13.99 25.55
CA GLU A 34 44.44 13.48 25.50
C GLU A 34 44.95 12.84 26.77
N ASP A 35 45.86 11.87 26.76
CA ASP A 35 47.28 11.99 27.12
C ASP A 35 47.96 10.62 27.37
N GLU A 36 49.06 10.49 26.68
CA GLU A 36 50.38 9.90 26.99
C GLU A 36 50.59 8.64 27.87
N HIS A 37 51.40 7.78 27.27
CA HIS A 37 52.58 7.06 27.74
C HIS A 37 52.55 5.67 28.38
N ALA A 38 53.41 4.86 27.77
CA ALA A 38 54.38 3.87 28.28
C ALA A 38 54.02 2.39 28.24
N ASP A 39 54.57 1.75 27.27
CA ASP A 39 55.55 0.63 27.28
C ASP A 39 55.58 -0.30 28.51
N THR A 40 55.31 -1.61 28.31
CA THR A 40 56.16 -2.76 28.62
C THR A 40 55.51 -4.11 28.25
N THR A 41 56.20 -4.81 27.42
CA THR A 41 56.52 -6.24 27.26
C THR A 41 55.83 -7.33 28.10
N ASP A 42 55.55 -8.40 27.39
CA ASP A 42 55.75 -9.83 27.60
C ASP A 42 54.60 -10.71 28.12
N ALA A 43 54.46 -11.74 27.37
CA ALA A 43 54.25 -13.13 27.67
C ALA A 43 52.94 -13.78 27.27
N ASP A 44 53.11 -14.71 26.36
CA ASP A 44 52.25 -15.78 25.86
C ASP A 44 51.40 -16.47 26.93
N GLU A 45 50.10 -16.62 26.66
CA GLU A 45 49.32 -17.78 27.04
C GLU A 45 48.22 -17.99 26.01
N GLU A 46 48.46 -18.98 25.12
CA GLU A 46 47.48 -19.54 24.22
C GLU A 46 46.39 -20.25 25.08
N THR A 47 45.24 -19.60 25.18
CA THR A 47 44.02 -20.29 25.62
C THR A 47 43.18 -20.52 24.40
N GLU A 48 43.16 -21.76 23.90
CA GLU A 48 42.18 -22.26 22.94
C GLU A 48 40.77 -22.09 23.54
N THR A 49 40.11 -21.02 23.18
CA THR A 49 38.67 -20.92 23.31
C THR A 49 38.05 -21.69 22.15
N GLN A 50 37.58 -22.92 22.42
CA GLN A 50 36.67 -23.63 21.55
C GLN A 50 35.50 -22.68 21.25
N ALA A 51 35.42 -22.25 20.01
CA ALA A 51 34.22 -21.59 19.48
C ALA A 51 33.06 -22.60 19.56
N VAL A 52 32.16 -22.38 20.48
CA VAL A 52 30.84 -22.99 20.45
C VAL A 52 30.25 -22.56 19.13
N GLY A 53 30.10 -23.50 18.19
CA GLY A 53 29.50 -23.28 16.89
C GLY A 53 28.11 -22.67 17.11
N GLY A 54 28.00 -21.39 16.82
CA GLY A 54 26.71 -20.74 16.75
C GLY A 54 25.94 -21.40 15.59
N ALA A 55 24.74 -21.87 15.89
CA ALA A 55 23.81 -22.34 14.88
C ALA A 55 23.69 -21.25 13.80
N THR A 56 23.74 -21.65 12.54
CA THR A 56 23.56 -20.69 11.44
C THR A 56 22.13 -20.13 11.51
N ASP A 57 21.93 -18.90 11.05
CA ASP A 57 20.58 -18.28 11.01
C ASP A 57 19.51 -19.20 10.38
N ASP A 58 19.90 -20.09 9.46
CA ASP A 58 19.01 -21.07 8.84
C ASP A 58 18.68 -22.25 9.77
N GLU A 59 19.61 -22.72 10.61
CA GLU A 59 19.33 -23.76 11.61
C GLU A 59 18.41 -23.26 12.74
N VAL A 60 18.52 -21.98 13.13
CA VAL A 60 17.61 -21.37 14.11
C VAL A 60 16.20 -21.23 13.53
N ARG A 61 16.09 -20.96 12.22
CA ARG A 61 14.80 -20.80 11.52
C ARG A 61 14.01 -22.09 11.37
N GLU A 62 14.66 -23.26 11.28
CA GLU A 62 13.98 -24.55 11.19
C GLU A 62 13.33 -24.99 12.52
N GLN A 63 13.62 -24.33 13.61
CA GLN A 63 13.21 -24.73 14.95
C GLN A 63 11.73 -24.45 15.27
N TYR A 64 11.08 -23.50 14.57
CA TYR A 64 9.72 -23.05 14.87
C TYR A 64 8.79 -23.25 13.67
N ILE A 65 8.16 -24.42 13.58
CA ILE A 65 7.15 -24.73 12.56
C ILE A 65 5.85 -25.10 13.24
N CYS A 66 4.77 -24.41 12.87
CA CYS A 66 3.40 -24.76 13.23
C CYS A 66 2.72 -25.36 12.02
N VAL A 67 2.11 -26.55 12.17
CA VAL A 67 1.49 -27.30 11.05
C VAL A 67 0.01 -27.53 11.32
N GLY A 68 -0.77 -27.54 10.25
CA GLY A 68 -2.19 -27.81 10.24
C GLY A 68 -2.70 -28.04 8.82
N ALA A 69 -3.98 -27.78 8.60
CA ALA A 69 -4.61 -27.95 7.29
C ALA A 69 -5.62 -26.83 7.03
N VAL A 70 -5.92 -26.59 5.76
CA VAL A 70 -7.04 -25.76 5.33
C VAL A 70 -8.36 -26.42 5.74
N THR A 71 -9.24 -25.68 6.41
CA THR A 71 -10.55 -26.16 6.87
C THR A 71 -11.72 -25.62 6.07
N GLY A 72 -11.54 -24.50 5.36
CA GLY A 72 -12.60 -23.89 4.57
C GLY A 72 -12.20 -22.55 3.99
N ILE A 73 -13.15 -21.96 3.28
CA ILE A 73 -13.12 -20.58 2.81
C ILE A 73 -14.31 -19.86 3.45
N SER A 74 -14.07 -18.71 4.08
CA SER A 74 -15.14 -17.91 4.68
C SER A 74 -15.95 -17.16 3.61
N GLU A 75 -17.09 -16.58 4.00
CA GLU A 75 -17.95 -15.82 3.07
C GLU A 75 -17.25 -14.60 2.46
N ASP A 76 -16.29 -13.99 3.20
CA ASP A 76 -15.43 -12.89 2.76
C ASP A 76 -14.15 -13.35 2.04
N GLY A 77 -14.04 -14.65 1.71
CA GLY A 77 -12.95 -15.21 0.92
C GLY A 77 -11.66 -15.46 1.70
N ALA A 78 -11.65 -15.42 3.03
CA ALA A 78 -10.47 -15.79 3.80
C ALA A 78 -10.28 -17.31 3.84
N LEU A 79 -9.03 -17.76 3.72
CA LEU A 79 -8.68 -19.19 3.78
C LEU A 79 -8.47 -19.60 5.24
N GLN A 80 -9.37 -20.41 5.77
CA GLN A 80 -9.41 -20.85 7.17
C GLN A 80 -8.50 -22.05 7.40
N THR A 81 -7.92 -22.15 8.59
CA THR A 81 -7.07 -23.27 9.01
C THR A 81 -7.56 -23.88 10.34
N ASP A 82 -7.00 -25.02 10.74
CA ASP A 82 -7.18 -25.61 12.07
C ASP A 82 -6.11 -25.19 13.09
N ILE A 83 -5.20 -24.31 12.71
CA ILE A 83 -4.13 -23.80 13.57
C ILE A 83 -4.72 -22.74 14.50
N SER A 84 -4.52 -22.86 15.82
CA SER A 84 -4.95 -21.82 16.77
C SER A 84 -3.83 -20.81 17.06
N PRO A 85 -4.19 -19.58 17.45
CA PRO A 85 -3.22 -18.58 17.91
C PRO A 85 -2.34 -19.10 19.07
N THR A 86 -2.93 -19.89 19.98
CA THR A 86 -2.21 -20.50 21.09
C THR A 86 -1.10 -21.43 20.61
N ILE A 87 -1.34 -22.23 19.56
CA ILE A 87 -0.31 -23.09 18.99
C ILE A 87 0.80 -22.24 18.36
N MET A 88 0.47 -21.17 17.66
CA MET A 88 1.46 -20.25 17.11
C MET A 88 2.34 -19.63 18.20
N MET A 89 1.74 -19.14 19.29
CA MET A 89 2.47 -18.58 20.44
C MET A 89 3.39 -19.61 21.10
N LEU A 90 2.98 -20.90 21.21
CA LEU A 90 3.82 -21.97 21.72
C LEU A 90 5.03 -22.25 20.81
N HIS A 91 4.94 -21.90 19.54
CA HIS A 91 6.04 -21.97 18.58
C HIS A 91 6.77 -20.62 18.41
N GLY A 92 6.58 -19.68 19.34
CA GLY A 92 7.27 -18.38 19.36
C GLY A 92 6.84 -17.42 18.27
N MET A 93 5.61 -17.57 17.76
CA MET A 93 5.03 -16.68 16.74
C MET A 93 3.86 -15.91 17.34
N ASP A 94 3.88 -14.58 17.24
CA ASP A 94 2.91 -13.69 17.85
C ASP A 94 2.60 -12.48 16.95
N GLN A 95 1.81 -11.56 17.47
CA GLN A 95 1.48 -10.27 16.84
C GLN A 95 2.74 -9.57 16.32
N ASP A 96 2.61 -8.95 15.14
CA ASP A 96 3.66 -8.18 14.45
C ASP A 96 4.84 -9.00 13.92
N ASP A 97 4.81 -10.31 14.03
CA ASP A 97 5.81 -11.20 13.45
C ASP A 97 5.64 -11.32 11.93
N LEU A 98 6.75 -11.56 11.26
CA LEU A 98 6.78 -11.96 9.86
C LEU A 98 6.91 -13.47 9.77
N VAL A 99 6.01 -14.09 9.04
CA VAL A 99 5.98 -15.55 8.89
C VAL A 99 5.97 -15.96 7.41
N SER A 100 6.53 -17.14 7.14
CA SER A 100 6.28 -17.88 5.90
C SER A 100 5.12 -18.83 6.14
N VAL A 101 4.12 -18.78 5.29
CA VAL A 101 2.95 -19.67 5.30
C VAL A 101 2.96 -20.47 4.02
N MET A 102 3.18 -21.79 4.17
CA MET A 102 3.04 -22.76 3.07
C MET A 102 1.62 -23.30 3.05
N ILE A 103 0.97 -23.30 1.89
CA ILE A 103 -0.33 -23.91 1.65
C ILE A 103 -0.17 -24.84 0.44
N GLY A 104 -0.14 -26.15 0.68
CA GLY A 104 0.25 -27.09 -0.35
C GLY A 104 1.66 -26.78 -0.87
N GLU A 105 1.79 -26.41 -2.14
CA GLU A 105 3.06 -26.05 -2.77
C GLU A 105 3.31 -24.52 -2.86
N ARG A 106 2.38 -23.70 -2.37
CA ARG A 106 2.48 -22.24 -2.44
C ARG A 106 3.00 -21.65 -1.14
N GLU A 107 3.92 -20.71 -1.23
CA GLU A 107 4.49 -20.01 -0.08
C GLU A 107 4.08 -18.53 -0.09
N TYR A 108 3.62 -18.02 1.06
CA TYR A 108 3.28 -16.64 1.31
C TYR A 108 4.13 -16.10 2.45
N ILE A 109 4.65 -14.88 2.31
CA ILE A 109 5.31 -14.17 3.41
C ILE A 109 4.33 -13.12 3.92
N LEU A 110 3.84 -13.31 5.13
CA LEU A 110 2.74 -12.54 5.70
C LEU A 110 3.09 -11.98 7.06
N PRO A 111 2.58 -10.76 7.39
CA PRO A 111 2.55 -10.30 8.77
C PRO A 111 1.51 -11.08 9.56
N VAL A 112 1.77 -11.27 10.85
CA VAL A 112 0.80 -11.79 11.82
C VAL A 112 0.06 -10.59 12.41
N GLU A 113 -1.25 -10.50 12.18
CA GLU A 113 -2.13 -9.45 12.71
C GLU A 113 -3.30 -10.11 13.46
N ILE A 114 -3.13 -10.37 14.75
CA ILE A 114 -4.15 -11.00 15.62
C ILE A 114 -5.03 -9.95 16.29
N ASP A 115 -4.51 -8.75 16.50
CA ASP A 115 -5.24 -7.66 17.15
C ASP A 115 -6.32 -7.08 16.23
N GLU A 116 -7.58 -7.39 16.52
CA GLU A 116 -8.74 -6.92 15.77
C GLU A 116 -9.00 -5.40 15.89
N THR A 117 -8.33 -4.73 16.81
CA THR A 117 -8.43 -3.27 16.96
C THR A 117 -7.60 -2.51 15.93
N LEU A 118 -6.69 -3.18 15.23
CA LEU A 118 -5.88 -2.58 14.19
C LEU A 118 -6.71 -2.28 12.94
N PRO A 119 -6.48 -1.12 12.29
CA PRO A 119 -7.23 -0.76 11.11
C PRO A 119 -6.95 -1.74 9.96
N LEU A 120 -8.01 -2.22 9.33
CA LEU A 120 -7.90 -2.98 8.09
C LEU A 120 -7.35 -2.08 6.97
N PHE A 121 -6.33 -2.58 6.28
CA PHE A 121 -5.81 -1.93 5.09
C PHE A 121 -6.32 -2.63 3.84
N TRP A 122 -6.72 -1.84 2.87
CA TRP A 122 -7.25 -2.34 1.63
C TRP A 122 -6.20 -3.13 0.85
N GLY A 123 -6.54 -4.35 0.47
CA GLY A 123 -5.69 -5.25 -0.28
C GLY A 123 -4.57 -5.95 0.51
N ARG A 124 -4.36 -5.61 1.78
CA ARG A 124 -3.32 -6.24 2.60
C ARG A 124 -3.64 -7.69 2.89
N THR A 125 -2.73 -8.59 2.50
CA THR A 125 -2.78 -9.99 2.88
C THR A 125 -2.07 -10.19 4.21
N ARG A 126 -2.69 -10.91 5.14
CA ARG A 126 -2.16 -11.15 6.48
C ARG A 126 -2.56 -12.52 6.99
N LEU A 127 -1.80 -13.02 7.95
CA LEU A 127 -2.21 -14.13 8.80
C LEU A 127 -2.91 -13.54 10.03
N THR A 128 -4.20 -13.83 10.21
CA THR A 128 -5.03 -13.24 11.26
C THR A 128 -5.85 -14.30 11.99
N CYS A 129 -6.48 -13.94 13.08
CA CYS A 129 -7.33 -14.83 13.86
C CYS A 129 -8.79 -14.67 13.46
N ASN A 130 -9.49 -15.81 13.33
CA ASN A 130 -10.94 -15.82 13.29
C ASN A 130 -11.47 -15.84 14.74
N ALA A 131 -11.97 -14.73 15.23
CA ALA A 131 -12.50 -14.59 16.59
C ALA A 131 -13.60 -15.60 16.91
N GLY A 132 -14.42 -15.97 15.92
CA GLY A 132 -15.53 -16.91 16.10
C GLY A 132 -15.07 -18.36 16.32
N SER A 133 -14.00 -18.80 15.65
CA SER A 133 -13.46 -20.16 15.73
C SER A 133 -12.17 -20.28 16.52
N ASN A 134 -11.55 -19.16 16.88
CA ASN A 134 -10.22 -19.10 17.51
C ASN A 134 -9.17 -19.88 16.72
N THR A 135 -9.20 -19.74 15.40
CA THR A 135 -8.23 -20.37 14.48
C THR A 135 -7.62 -19.30 13.57
N MET A 136 -6.42 -19.59 13.06
CA MET A 136 -5.77 -18.70 12.12
C MET A 136 -6.39 -18.81 10.73
N MET A 137 -6.39 -17.70 10.02
CA MET A 137 -6.82 -17.62 8.62
C MET A 137 -5.93 -16.66 7.83
N ILE A 138 -5.80 -16.91 6.54
CA ILE A 138 -5.18 -15.98 5.62
C ILE A 138 -6.29 -15.12 5.02
N ALA A 139 -6.26 -13.84 5.32
CA ALA A 139 -7.27 -12.88 4.87
C ALA A 139 -6.62 -11.73 4.11
N ARG A 140 -7.41 -11.12 3.21
CA ARG A 140 -7.01 -9.92 2.50
C ARG A 140 -8.00 -8.81 2.83
N GLY A 141 -7.49 -7.66 3.24
CA GLY A 141 -8.33 -6.55 3.67
C GLY A 141 -9.30 -6.09 2.58
N TYR A 142 -10.60 -6.19 2.85
CA TYR A 142 -11.68 -5.83 1.93
C TYR A 142 -11.66 -6.51 0.56
N GLN A 143 -11.03 -7.69 0.45
CA GLN A 143 -10.93 -8.44 -0.80
C GLN A 143 -10.99 -9.94 -0.54
N ASP A 144 -11.52 -10.68 -1.50
CA ASP A 144 -11.59 -12.13 -1.48
C ASP A 144 -10.22 -12.73 -1.84
N PHE A 145 -9.45 -13.13 -0.82
CA PHE A 145 -8.14 -13.76 -0.99
C PHE A 145 -8.23 -15.06 -1.79
N ALA A 146 -9.22 -15.92 -1.48
CA ALA A 146 -9.35 -17.21 -2.12
C ALA A 146 -9.64 -17.06 -3.62
N MET A 147 -10.54 -16.16 -3.99
CA MET A 147 -10.85 -15.87 -5.39
C MET A 147 -9.63 -15.33 -6.13
N MET A 148 -8.93 -14.37 -5.53
CA MET A 148 -7.76 -13.73 -6.16
C MET A 148 -6.61 -14.70 -6.39
N GLU A 149 -6.38 -15.61 -5.43
CA GLU A 149 -5.33 -16.61 -5.49
C GLU A 149 -5.77 -17.92 -6.19
N GLY A 150 -7.05 -17.99 -6.61
CA GLY A 150 -7.60 -19.16 -7.31
C GLY A 150 -7.84 -20.38 -6.42
N TYR A 151 -8.02 -20.16 -5.10
CA TYR A 151 -8.45 -21.20 -4.19
C TYR A 151 -9.93 -21.52 -4.37
N THR A 152 -10.29 -22.78 -4.17
CA THR A 152 -11.67 -23.28 -4.16
C THR A 152 -11.78 -24.31 -3.04
N ASP A 153 -12.96 -24.85 -2.79
CA ASP A 153 -13.18 -25.93 -1.82
C ASP A 153 -12.26 -27.15 -2.01
N ARG A 154 -11.58 -27.26 -3.16
CA ARG A 154 -10.58 -28.29 -3.40
C ARG A 154 -9.32 -28.13 -2.55
N ALA A 155 -9.08 -26.95 -2.02
CA ALA A 155 -7.98 -26.68 -1.11
C ALA A 155 -8.24 -27.21 0.31
N ILE A 156 -9.48 -27.57 0.65
CA ILE A 156 -9.83 -28.12 1.97
C ILE A 156 -9.06 -29.43 2.17
N GLY A 157 -8.28 -29.49 3.24
CA GLY A 157 -7.36 -30.58 3.54
C GLY A 157 -5.93 -30.38 3.05
N ASP A 158 -5.65 -29.34 2.27
CA ASP A 158 -4.27 -29.00 1.90
C ASP A 158 -3.45 -28.70 3.16
N PRO A 159 -2.21 -29.20 3.25
CA PRO A 159 -1.35 -28.95 4.41
C PRO A 159 -0.97 -27.49 4.50
N VAL A 160 -1.00 -26.95 5.72
CA VAL A 160 -0.54 -25.62 6.06
C VAL A 160 0.66 -25.76 6.99
N ALA A 161 1.74 -25.04 6.69
CA ALA A 161 2.91 -24.94 7.58
C ALA A 161 3.29 -23.47 7.75
N ILE A 162 3.45 -23.03 9.01
CA ILE A 162 3.80 -21.66 9.34
C ILE A 162 5.16 -21.66 10.02
N LYS A 163 6.06 -20.80 9.53
CA LYS A 163 7.43 -20.67 10.02
C LYS A 163 7.72 -19.21 10.33
N LEU A 164 8.27 -18.94 11.52
CA LEU A 164 8.77 -17.63 11.87
C LEU A 164 9.95 -17.24 10.98
N LEU A 165 9.90 -16.07 10.38
CA LEU A 165 11.01 -15.48 9.62
C LEU A 165 11.72 -14.38 10.40
N GLN A 166 10.93 -13.54 11.09
CA GLN A 166 11.46 -12.44 11.87
C GLN A 166 10.45 -12.01 12.93
N SER A 167 10.87 -11.92 14.20
CA SER A 167 10.02 -11.39 15.26
C SER A 167 9.94 -9.85 15.20
N ASP A 168 8.79 -9.31 15.62
CA ASP A 168 8.52 -7.85 15.66
C ASP A 168 8.83 -7.12 14.35
N ALA A 169 8.76 -7.83 13.22
CA ALA A 169 9.11 -7.26 11.92
C ALA A 169 8.09 -6.24 11.42
N TYR A 170 6.84 -6.41 11.83
CA TYR A 170 5.70 -5.67 11.33
C TYR A 170 4.97 -4.95 12.45
N GLN A 171 5.55 -3.88 12.98
CA GLN A 171 4.89 -3.06 13.98
C GLN A 171 3.99 -2.02 13.32
N MET A 172 2.68 -2.25 13.41
CA MET A 172 1.71 -1.23 13.08
C MET A 172 1.84 -0.06 14.05
N LYS A 173 2.14 1.11 13.50
CA LYS A 173 2.21 2.33 14.28
C LYS A 173 0.88 3.07 14.24
N GLU A 174 0.56 3.75 15.33
CA GLU A 174 -0.49 4.75 15.30
C GLU A 174 -0.20 5.80 14.20
N MET A 175 -1.26 6.36 13.65
CA MET A 175 -1.12 7.43 12.68
C MET A 175 -0.35 8.60 13.28
N VAL A 176 0.69 9.06 12.59
CA VAL A 176 1.53 10.17 13.05
C VAL A 176 0.68 11.44 13.18
N LYS A 177 0.84 12.15 14.28
CA LYS A 177 0.14 13.43 14.50
C LYS A 177 0.59 14.45 13.47
N PRO A 178 -0.35 15.21 12.86
CA PRO A 178 -0.02 16.14 11.76
C PRO A 178 1.02 17.20 12.15
N GLU A 179 1.08 17.58 13.43
CA GLU A 179 2.02 18.59 13.92
C GLU A 179 3.47 18.07 14.05
N ARG A 180 3.69 16.76 13.88
CA ARG A 180 4.99 16.11 14.04
C ARG A 180 5.69 15.77 12.74
N VAL A 181 5.06 16.05 11.61
CA VAL A 181 5.57 15.77 10.26
C VAL A 181 5.48 16.99 9.38
N SER A 182 6.09 16.95 8.19
CA SER A 182 5.90 18.01 7.21
C SER A 182 4.44 18.12 6.78
N GLU A 183 4.02 19.28 6.35
CA GLU A 183 2.63 19.52 5.92
C GLU A 183 2.22 18.61 4.77
N SER A 184 3.12 18.37 3.81
CA SER A 184 2.90 17.44 2.70
C SER A 184 2.73 15.99 3.17
N ALA A 185 3.54 15.55 4.14
CA ALA A 185 3.37 14.23 4.75
C ALA A 185 2.06 14.15 5.56
N ALA A 186 1.75 15.19 6.35
CA ALA A 186 0.51 15.24 7.12
C ALA A 186 -0.73 15.07 6.23
N THR A 187 -0.75 15.73 5.08
CA THR A 187 -1.88 15.73 4.14
C THR A 187 -1.81 14.63 3.10
N ASN A 188 -0.73 13.86 3.05
CA ASN A 188 -0.45 12.93 1.96
C ASN A 188 -0.54 13.57 0.56
N PHE A 189 -0.51 14.91 0.51
CA PHE A 189 -0.65 15.67 -0.73
C PHE A 189 0.64 15.67 -1.52
N ARG A 190 0.56 15.29 -2.79
CA ARG A 190 1.70 15.28 -3.71
C ARG A 190 1.29 15.23 -5.16
N ASN A 191 2.18 15.76 -6.01
CA ASN A 191 2.13 15.51 -7.45
C ASN A 191 2.61 14.08 -7.74
N VAL A 192 1.85 13.35 -8.54
CA VAL A 192 2.19 12.01 -9.01
C VAL A 192 3.04 12.13 -10.27
N GLN A 193 4.26 11.58 -10.24
CA GLN A 193 5.23 11.70 -11.33
C GLN A 193 5.86 10.34 -11.62
N THR A 194 5.11 9.48 -12.29
CA THR A 194 5.53 8.14 -12.68
C THR A 194 5.19 7.92 -14.16
N GLY A 195 5.85 6.98 -14.81
CA GLY A 195 5.62 6.69 -16.21
C GLY A 195 5.77 7.93 -17.10
N LYS A 196 4.73 8.24 -17.87
CA LYS A 196 4.67 9.41 -18.77
C LYS A 196 3.68 10.47 -18.30
N LEU A 197 3.31 10.46 -17.02
CA LEU A 197 2.48 11.54 -16.45
C LEU A 197 3.19 12.89 -16.60
N GLY A 198 2.47 13.88 -17.12
CA GLY A 198 2.96 15.25 -17.23
C GLY A 198 3.25 15.87 -15.87
N LYS A 199 4.24 16.75 -15.82
CA LYS A 199 4.58 17.46 -14.59
C LYS A 199 3.44 18.35 -14.15
N GLY A 200 3.06 18.26 -12.89
CA GLY A 200 2.02 19.13 -12.29
C GLY A 200 0.59 18.81 -12.76
N ILE A 201 0.35 17.67 -13.45
CA ILE A 201 -0.97 17.35 -13.99
C ILE A 201 -1.85 16.60 -13.02
N LEU A 202 -1.31 15.64 -12.27
CA LEU A 202 -2.06 14.76 -11.37
C LEU A 202 -1.54 14.86 -9.94
N TYR A 203 -2.45 15.11 -9.01
CA TYR A 203 -2.20 15.16 -7.57
C TYR A 203 -3.09 14.16 -6.83
N ARG A 204 -2.64 13.75 -5.66
CA ARG A 204 -3.44 13.01 -4.69
C ARG A 204 -3.21 13.54 -3.28
N GLY A 205 -4.15 13.29 -2.38
CA GLY A 205 -4.03 13.73 -0.99
C GLY A 205 -5.18 13.33 -0.10
N HIS A 206 -5.12 13.76 1.15
CA HIS A 206 -6.21 13.69 2.13
C HIS A 206 -7.44 14.45 1.61
N SER A 207 -8.62 14.15 2.13
CA SER A 207 -9.82 14.94 1.85
C SER A 207 -9.65 16.39 2.33
N PRO A 208 -9.92 17.40 1.51
CA PRO A 208 -9.92 18.80 1.95
C PRO A 208 -11.13 19.18 2.82
N ILE A 209 -12.19 18.37 2.80
CA ILE A 209 -13.49 18.73 3.37
C ILE A 209 -14.09 17.65 4.29
N PHE A 210 -13.30 16.88 4.98
CA PHE A 210 -13.80 15.86 5.90
C PHE A 210 -13.39 16.18 7.36
N PRO A 211 -13.85 17.32 7.92
CA PRO A 211 -13.33 17.89 9.16
C PRO A 211 -13.60 17.05 10.41
N GLU A 212 -14.62 16.20 10.41
CA GLU A 212 -14.94 15.30 11.52
C GLU A 212 -13.75 14.41 11.94
N TYR A 213 -12.87 14.10 10.99
CA TYR A 213 -11.73 13.24 11.24
C TYR A 213 -10.42 13.98 11.53
N ASP A 214 -10.15 15.09 10.83
CA ASP A 214 -8.90 15.82 11.01
C ASP A 214 -8.95 17.21 10.37
N THR A 215 -9.42 18.17 11.11
CA THR A 215 -9.53 19.57 10.66
C THR A 215 -8.19 20.14 10.17
N ILE A 216 -7.05 19.74 10.79
CA ILE A 216 -5.73 20.26 10.43
C ILE A 216 -5.35 19.75 9.04
N ARG A 217 -5.49 18.44 8.79
CA ARG A 217 -5.18 17.84 7.48
C ARG A 217 -6.10 18.38 6.39
N CYS A 218 -7.40 18.46 6.65
CA CYS A 218 -8.36 19.01 5.69
C CYS A 218 -7.99 20.41 5.24
N LYS A 219 -7.78 21.32 6.20
CA LYS A 219 -7.42 22.70 5.88
C LYS A 219 -6.11 22.83 5.10
N LYS A 220 -5.07 22.10 5.52
CA LYS A 220 -3.78 22.11 4.81
C LYS A 220 -3.89 21.51 3.41
N THR A 221 -4.72 20.49 3.21
CA THR A 221 -4.97 19.93 1.87
C THR A 221 -5.69 20.93 0.98
N ASP A 222 -6.65 21.69 1.52
CA ASP A 222 -7.34 22.74 0.80
C ASP A 222 -6.38 23.89 0.40
N ASP A 223 -5.48 24.27 1.30
CA ASP A 223 -4.44 25.27 1.02
C ASP A 223 -3.50 24.78 -0.11
N PHE A 224 -3.05 23.54 -0.07
CA PHE A 224 -2.23 22.95 -1.15
C PHE A 224 -2.98 22.80 -2.48
N ALA A 225 -4.27 22.47 -2.45
CA ALA A 225 -5.08 22.43 -3.65
C ALA A 225 -5.15 23.80 -4.34
N TRP A 226 -5.28 24.88 -3.55
CA TRP A 226 -5.24 26.23 -4.07
C TRP A 226 -3.83 26.64 -4.55
N GLU A 227 -2.77 26.38 -3.78
CA GLU A 227 -1.38 26.71 -4.13
C GLU A 227 -0.93 26.05 -5.42
N ASN A 228 -1.40 24.81 -5.67
CA ASN A 228 -1.11 24.06 -6.90
C ASN A 228 -2.17 24.26 -7.99
N GLN A 229 -3.07 25.23 -7.83
CA GLN A 229 -4.07 25.63 -8.82
C GLN A 229 -4.91 24.45 -9.32
N ILE A 230 -5.29 23.53 -8.42
CA ILE A 230 -6.12 22.38 -8.78
C ILE A 230 -7.43 22.87 -9.39
N ASN A 231 -7.73 22.47 -10.61
CA ASN A 231 -8.93 22.87 -11.32
C ASN A 231 -10.03 21.81 -11.35
N CYS A 232 -9.68 20.53 -11.19
CA CYS A 232 -10.66 19.46 -11.25
C CYS A 232 -10.37 18.43 -10.15
N VAL A 233 -11.42 18.01 -9.43
CA VAL A 233 -11.30 17.11 -8.30
C VAL A 233 -12.20 15.90 -8.46
N LEU A 234 -11.62 14.71 -8.24
CA LEU A 234 -12.32 13.45 -8.10
C LEU A 234 -12.40 13.07 -6.61
N ASN A 235 -13.58 13.24 -6.01
CA ASN A 235 -13.88 12.81 -4.64
C ASN A 235 -14.48 11.41 -4.65
N LEU A 236 -13.78 10.46 -4.04
CA LEU A 236 -14.15 9.04 -3.99
C LEU A 236 -14.73 8.64 -2.62
N ASN A 237 -15.00 9.61 -1.76
CA ASN A 237 -15.35 9.36 -0.36
C ASN A 237 -16.80 9.69 0.00
N GLN A 238 -17.41 10.61 -0.72
CA GLN A 238 -18.72 11.18 -0.45
C GLN A 238 -19.52 11.22 -1.75
N ASN A 239 -20.84 11.22 -1.65
CA ASN A 239 -21.69 11.54 -2.78
C ASN A 239 -21.82 13.06 -2.98
N GLN A 240 -22.38 13.48 -4.12
CA GLN A 240 -22.46 14.91 -4.48
C GLN A 240 -23.25 15.75 -3.48
N GLY A 241 -24.37 15.21 -2.94
CA GLY A 241 -25.20 15.92 -1.96
C GLY A 241 -24.48 16.17 -0.63
N GLU A 242 -23.74 15.17 -0.15
CA GLU A 242 -22.91 15.28 1.06
C GLU A 242 -21.79 16.32 0.88
N VAL A 243 -21.18 16.36 -0.30
CA VAL A 243 -20.14 17.36 -0.60
C VAL A 243 -20.74 18.76 -0.57
N GLU A 244 -21.88 18.97 -1.21
CA GLU A 244 -22.58 20.28 -1.23
C GLU A 244 -22.95 20.73 0.18
N GLU A 245 -23.51 19.83 1.01
CA GLU A 245 -23.81 20.13 2.41
C GLU A 245 -22.55 20.50 3.19
N THR A 246 -21.51 19.68 3.13
CA THR A 246 -20.24 19.89 3.87
C THR A 246 -19.59 21.22 3.50
N VAL A 247 -19.49 21.56 2.20
CA VAL A 247 -18.81 22.80 1.81
C VAL A 247 -19.58 24.06 2.19
N HIS A 248 -20.91 23.99 2.27
CA HIS A 248 -21.71 25.16 2.63
C HIS A 248 -21.86 25.35 4.14
N GLU A 249 -21.93 24.26 4.90
CA GLU A 249 -22.17 24.32 6.34
C GLU A 249 -20.89 24.31 7.17
N GLU A 250 -19.89 23.48 6.79
CA GLU A 250 -18.70 23.26 7.60
C GLU A 250 -17.44 23.91 7.04
N CYS A 251 -17.33 24.06 5.72
CA CYS A 251 -16.14 24.58 5.04
C CYS A 251 -16.42 25.77 4.12
N PRO A 252 -17.20 26.80 4.56
CA PRO A 252 -17.68 27.86 3.67
C PRO A 252 -16.58 28.78 3.08
N GLU A 253 -15.41 28.81 3.69
CA GLU A 253 -14.25 29.61 3.26
C GLU A 253 -13.20 28.78 2.50
N SER A 254 -13.51 27.51 2.15
CA SER A 254 -12.55 26.62 1.49
C SER A 254 -12.41 26.94 0.00
N TYR A 255 -11.22 26.67 -0.54
CA TYR A 255 -11.00 26.65 -1.99
C TYR A 255 -11.83 25.55 -2.66
N TYR A 256 -12.02 24.45 -1.95
CA TYR A 256 -12.82 23.33 -2.42
C TYR A 256 -14.27 23.76 -2.69
N ARG A 257 -14.89 24.59 -1.83
CA ARG A 257 -16.21 25.15 -2.09
C ARG A 257 -16.24 25.95 -3.40
N TYR A 258 -15.24 26.78 -3.63
CA TYR A 258 -15.14 27.52 -4.90
C TYR A 258 -15.15 26.59 -6.11
N LEU A 259 -14.45 25.44 -6.04
CA LEU A 259 -14.47 24.43 -7.10
C LEU A 259 -15.84 23.74 -7.24
N VAL A 260 -16.52 23.42 -6.13
CA VAL A 260 -17.88 22.86 -6.13
C VAL A 260 -18.86 23.82 -6.79
N ASP A 261 -18.86 25.08 -6.42
CA ASP A 261 -19.75 26.13 -6.98
C ASP A 261 -19.55 26.31 -8.50
N ARG A 262 -18.42 25.90 -9.04
CA ARG A 262 -18.09 25.95 -10.48
C ARG A 262 -18.37 24.64 -11.22
N GLY A 263 -18.76 23.59 -10.51
CA GLY A 263 -18.94 22.27 -11.09
C GLY A 263 -17.63 21.54 -11.43
N GLU A 264 -16.53 21.88 -10.79
CA GLU A 264 -15.20 21.33 -11.03
C GLU A 264 -14.89 20.13 -10.08
N VAL A 265 -15.89 19.65 -9.35
CA VAL A 265 -15.79 18.53 -8.43
C VAL A 265 -16.80 17.45 -8.80
N SER A 266 -16.33 16.24 -9.05
CA SER A 266 -17.17 15.04 -9.13
C SER A 266 -17.04 14.26 -7.84
N ALA A 267 -18.16 13.98 -7.21
CA ALA A 267 -18.21 13.22 -5.97
C ALA A 267 -19.04 11.94 -6.15
N ILE A 268 -18.38 10.80 -6.01
CA ILE A 268 -18.99 9.48 -6.04
C ILE A 268 -18.39 8.69 -4.88
N GLU A 269 -19.21 8.31 -3.92
CA GLU A 269 -18.79 7.40 -2.87
C GLU A 269 -18.52 6.03 -3.46
N LEU A 270 -17.25 5.64 -3.49
CA LEU A 270 -16.83 4.31 -3.91
C LEU A 270 -16.72 3.40 -2.68
N ASP A 271 -17.43 2.30 -2.71
CA ASP A 271 -17.32 1.28 -1.68
C ASP A 271 -16.06 0.43 -1.91
N GLY A 272 -15.03 0.67 -1.08
CA GLY A 272 -13.77 -0.07 -1.17
C GLY A 272 -13.91 -1.55 -0.78
N GLU A 273 -14.92 -1.92 0.01
CA GLU A 273 -15.16 -3.31 0.41
C GLU A 273 -15.67 -4.14 -0.78
N HIS A 274 -16.36 -3.50 -1.72
CA HIS A 274 -16.94 -4.13 -2.90
C HIS A 274 -16.23 -3.72 -4.19
N ALA A 275 -14.90 -3.60 -4.15
CA ALA A 275 -14.09 -3.13 -5.28
C ALA A 275 -14.18 -4.00 -6.54
N PHE A 276 -14.63 -5.24 -6.43
CA PHE A 276 -14.86 -6.14 -7.57
C PHE A 276 -16.29 -6.14 -8.10
N ASP A 277 -17.20 -5.42 -7.45
CA ASP A 277 -18.57 -5.30 -7.92
C ASP A 277 -18.65 -4.42 -9.18
N PRO A 278 -19.55 -4.72 -10.12
CA PRO A 278 -19.75 -3.90 -11.31
C PRO A 278 -20.05 -2.43 -10.98
N ALA A 279 -20.71 -2.15 -9.85
CA ALA A 279 -21.01 -0.78 -9.42
C ALA A 279 -19.76 0.05 -9.16
N PHE A 280 -18.71 -0.54 -8.59
CA PHE A 280 -17.43 0.12 -8.39
C PHE A 280 -16.82 0.55 -9.74
N GLY A 281 -16.78 -0.35 -10.72
CA GLY A 281 -16.28 -0.04 -12.07
C GLY A 281 -17.09 1.05 -12.76
N VAL A 282 -18.42 1.06 -12.61
CA VAL A 282 -19.30 2.13 -13.13
C VAL A 282 -18.94 3.48 -12.50
N GLY A 283 -18.71 3.51 -11.19
CA GLY A 283 -18.28 4.72 -10.49
C GLY A 283 -16.92 5.23 -11.00
N ILE A 284 -15.94 4.35 -11.18
CA ILE A 284 -14.63 4.71 -11.76
C ILE A 284 -14.82 5.28 -13.17
N ALA A 285 -15.60 4.63 -14.04
CA ALA A 285 -15.84 5.12 -15.39
C ALA A 285 -16.47 6.52 -15.42
N ALA A 286 -17.40 6.80 -14.52
CA ALA A 286 -18.02 8.12 -14.39
C ALA A 286 -16.98 9.18 -13.96
N GLN A 287 -16.11 8.87 -13.00
CA GLN A 287 -15.02 9.75 -12.56
C GLN A 287 -14.03 10.04 -13.69
N LEU A 288 -13.61 9.03 -14.45
CA LEU A 288 -12.69 9.22 -15.56
C LEU A 288 -13.30 10.07 -16.70
N ARG A 289 -14.61 9.91 -16.98
CA ARG A 289 -15.32 10.79 -17.93
C ARG A 289 -15.45 12.22 -17.42
N PHE A 290 -15.62 12.42 -16.13
CA PHE A 290 -15.58 13.76 -15.56
C PHE A 290 -14.22 14.40 -15.79
N LEU A 291 -13.13 13.72 -15.48
CA LEU A 291 -11.75 14.19 -15.73
C LEU A 291 -11.54 14.53 -17.21
N LEU A 292 -12.07 13.73 -18.15
CA LEU A 292 -11.99 14.01 -19.60
C LEU A 292 -12.63 15.34 -20.00
N ASN A 293 -13.72 15.74 -19.35
CA ASN A 293 -14.49 16.91 -19.69
C ASN A 293 -14.03 18.19 -18.97
N HIS A 294 -13.06 18.09 -18.07
CA HIS A 294 -12.53 19.23 -17.30
C HIS A 294 -11.04 19.38 -17.54
N ASP A 295 -10.51 20.58 -17.30
CA ASP A 295 -9.08 20.84 -17.44
C ASP A 295 -8.35 20.65 -16.10
N GLY A 296 -7.08 20.18 -16.18
CA GLY A 296 -6.20 20.04 -15.01
C GLY A 296 -5.60 21.36 -14.54
N PRO A 297 -4.84 21.33 -13.47
CA PRO A 297 -4.39 20.18 -12.70
C PRO A 297 -5.52 19.41 -12.00
N TYR A 298 -5.36 18.09 -11.93
CA TYR A 298 -6.34 17.18 -11.35
C TYR A 298 -5.93 16.75 -9.94
N MET A 299 -6.90 16.62 -9.04
CA MET A 299 -6.69 16.00 -7.74
C MET A 299 -7.61 14.81 -7.55
N VAL A 300 -7.07 13.68 -7.12
CA VAL A 300 -7.83 12.51 -6.71
C VAL A 300 -7.70 12.34 -5.20
N HIS A 301 -8.83 12.28 -4.51
CA HIS A 301 -8.83 12.00 -3.08
C HIS A 301 -9.96 11.06 -2.66
N CYS A 302 -9.76 10.42 -1.53
CA CYS A 302 -10.80 9.81 -0.72
C CYS A 302 -10.69 10.38 0.70
N ARG A 303 -10.99 9.65 1.75
CA ARG A 303 -10.79 10.15 3.12
C ARG A 303 -9.32 10.48 3.40
N MET A 304 -8.41 9.50 3.23
CA MET A 304 -6.96 9.64 3.47
C MET A 304 -6.14 9.86 2.19
N GLY A 305 -6.75 9.76 1.02
CA GLY A 305 -6.02 9.76 -0.24
C GLY A 305 -5.12 8.54 -0.44
N LYS A 306 -5.38 7.43 0.28
CA LYS A 306 -4.53 6.23 0.30
C LYS A 306 -5.12 5.10 -0.56
N ASP A 307 -6.23 4.50 -0.20
CA ASP A 307 -6.68 3.24 -0.81
C ASP A 307 -7.52 3.45 -2.09
N ARG A 308 -8.75 4.01 -1.98
CA ARG A 308 -9.59 4.30 -3.15
C ARG A 308 -8.92 5.25 -4.13
N ALA A 309 -8.34 6.34 -3.61
CA ALA A 309 -7.52 7.24 -4.40
C ALA A 309 -6.27 6.54 -4.95
N GLY A 310 -5.68 5.62 -4.20
CA GLY A 310 -4.55 4.80 -4.62
C GLY A 310 -4.87 3.98 -5.87
N PHE A 311 -6.02 3.31 -5.89
CA PHE A 311 -6.43 2.53 -7.05
C PHE A 311 -6.66 3.39 -8.30
N VAL A 312 -7.39 4.51 -8.17
CA VAL A 312 -7.62 5.41 -9.32
C VAL A 312 -6.31 6.01 -9.83
N VAL A 313 -5.42 6.41 -8.93
CA VAL A 313 -4.09 6.92 -9.28
C VAL A 313 -3.27 5.82 -9.96
N ALA A 314 -3.19 4.62 -9.39
CA ALA A 314 -2.47 3.50 -9.99
C ALA A 314 -3.00 3.14 -11.40
N LEU A 315 -4.32 3.25 -11.62
CA LEU A 315 -4.94 3.05 -12.93
C LEU A 315 -4.47 4.10 -13.96
N LEU A 316 -4.34 5.37 -13.53
CA LEU A 316 -3.83 6.46 -14.38
C LEU A 316 -2.31 6.35 -14.59
N GLU A 317 -1.54 5.97 -13.57
CA GLU A 317 -0.12 5.66 -13.65
C GLU A 317 0.15 4.52 -14.66
N ALA A 318 -0.59 3.42 -14.53
CA ALA A 318 -0.49 2.28 -15.43
C ALA A 318 -0.86 2.67 -16.86
N LEU A 319 -1.90 3.48 -17.09
CA LEU A 319 -2.26 4.00 -18.42
C LEU A 319 -1.10 4.77 -19.05
N GLU A 320 -0.35 5.53 -18.26
CA GLU A 320 0.85 6.27 -18.67
C GLU A 320 2.12 5.41 -18.70
N GLY A 321 2.00 4.12 -18.42
CA GLY A 321 3.07 3.12 -18.54
C GLY A 321 4.06 3.16 -17.39
N SER A 322 3.59 3.44 -16.19
CA SER A 322 4.37 3.22 -14.98
C SER A 322 4.64 1.74 -14.77
N THR A 323 5.81 1.43 -14.28
CA THR A 323 6.21 0.05 -13.96
C THR A 323 5.52 -0.45 -12.70
N TYR A 324 5.65 -1.74 -12.44
CA TYR A 324 5.20 -2.37 -11.21
C TYR A 324 5.80 -1.68 -9.96
N GLU A 325 7.10 -1.43 -10.00
CA GLU A 325 7.83 -0.80 -8.92
C GLU A 325 7.40 0.65 -8.70
N GLU A 326 7.18 1.42 -9.76
CA GLU A 326 6.72 2.82 -9.67
C GLU A 326 5.35 2.91 -9.02
N ILE A 327 4.40 2.04 -9.38
CA ILE A 327 3.06 1.98 -8.80
C ILE A 327 3.13 1.61 -7.31
N GLY A 328 3.94 0.61 -6.96
CA GLY A 328 4.14 0.18 -5.58
C GLY A 328 4.77 1.26 -4.71
N GLU A 329 5.84 1.87 -5.20
CA GLU A 329 6.56 2.96 -4.52
C GLU A 329 5.63 4.16 -4.26
N GLU A 330 4.83 4.55 -5.26
CA GLU A 330 3.88 5.66 -5.11
C GLU A 330 2.83 5.37 -4.03
N TYR A 331 2.32 4.15 -3.96
CA TYR A 331 1.39 3.74 -2.91
C TYR A 331 2.04 3.73 -1.51
N ALA A 332 3.26 3.17 -1.40
CA ALA A 332 3.98 3.05 -0.13
C ALA A 332 4.28 4.41 0.51
N LYS A 333 4.43 5.48 -0.26
CA LYS A 333 4.56 6.86 0.25
C LYS A 333 3.43 7.23 1.21
N SER A 334 2.22 6.72 1.00
CA SER A 334 1.11 6.98 1.91
C SER A 334 1.29 6.36 3.28
N PHE A 335 1.95 5.21 3.36
CA PHE A 335 2.30 4.58 4.64
C PHE A 335 3.45 5.32 5.34
N ARG A 336 4.45 5.75 4.59
CA ARG A 336 5.54 6.59 5.12
C ARG A 336 4.96 7.87 5.72
N ASN A 337 4.04 8.51 5.01
CA ASN A 337 3.41 9.77 5.41
C ASN A 337 2.53 9.63 6.66
N TYR A 338 1.65 8.63 6.70
CA TYR A 338 0.68 8.48 7.79
C TYR A 338 1.21 7.72 8.99
N TYR A 339 2.09 6.74 8.78
CA TYR A 339 2.52 5.84 9.85
C TYR A 339 4.01 5.95 10.16
N GLY A 340 4.72 6.85 9.49
CA GLY A 340 6.16 7.07 9.72
C GLY A 340 6.99 5.82 9.41
N ILE A 341 6.53 5.00 8.46
CA ILE A 341 7.27 3.83 8.00
C ILE A 341 8.58 4.30 7.39
N ARG A 342 9.70 3.70 7.79
CA ARG A 342 11.02 4.07 7.28
C ARG A 342 11.20 3.52 5.86
N GLU A 343 11.55 4.40 4.94
CA GLU A 343 11.89 4.04 3.56
C GLU A 343 12.97 2.95 3.52
N GLY A 344 12.78 1.96 2.65
CA GLY A 344 13.66 0.80 2.50
C GLY A 344 13.60 -0.21 3.64
N SER A 345 12.74 -0.03 4.65
CA SER A 345 12.48 -1.05 5.66
C SER A 345 11.75 -2.25 5.06
N TRP A 346 11.69 -3.36 5.78
CA TRP A 346 10.90 -4.51 5.33
C TRP A 346 9.43 -4.14 5.12
N MET A 347 8.82 -3.44 6.10
CA MET A 347 7.43 -3.01 6.03
C MET A 347 7.15 -2.08 4.84
N ASP A 348 8.10 -1.23 4.50
CA ASP A 348 8.03 -0.35 3.34
C ASP A 348 7.99 -1.16 2.04
N ARG A 349 8.94 -2.05 1.84
CA ARG A 349 8.96 -2.96 0.68
C ARG A 349 7.74 -3.87 0.59
N TYR A 350 7.23 -4.31 1.74
CA TYR A 350 5.99 -5.05 1.80
C TYR A 350 4.81 -4.22 1.27
N ASN A 351 4.66 -2.97 1.72
CA ASN A 351 3.61 -2.08 1.25
C ASN A 351 3.74 -1.75 -0.25
N GLU A 352 4.96 -1.60 -0.77
CA GLU A 352 5.23 -1.44 -2.20
C GLU A 352 4.71 -2.64 -3.00
N THR A 353 5.14 -3.82 -2.62
CA THR A 353 4.77 -5.08 -3.31
C THR A 353 3.28 -5.36 -3.21
N ASP A 354 2.70 -5.24 -2.01
CA ASP A 354 1.29 -5.50 -1.76
C ASP A 354 0.39 -4.51 -2.49
N GLY A 355 0.77 -3.23 -2.51
CA GLY A 355 0.04 -2.19 -3.24
C GLY A 355 0.01 -2.43 -4.75
N ALA A 356 1.17 -2.68 -5.35
CA ALA A 356 1.26 -2.98 -6.79
C ALA A 356 0.48 -4.24 -7.15
N ASN A 357 0.64 -5.32 -6.38
CA ASN A 357 -0.11 -6.57 -6.58
C ASN A 357 -1.62 -6.35 -6.51
N THR A 358 -2.08 -5.64 -5.48
CA THR A 358 -3.49 -5.35 -5.27
C THR A 358 -4.10 -4.60 -6.45
N PHE A 359 -3.49 -3.50 -6.85
CA PHE A 359 -4.07 -2.65 -7.89
C PHE A 359 -4.02 -3.30 -9.28
N LEU A 360 -2.93 -3.98 -9.61
CA LEU A 360 -2.83 -4.69 -10.88
C LEU A 360 -3.74 -5.92 -10.95
N ALA A 361 -3.93 -6.63 -9.83
CA ALA A 361 -4.90 -7.73 -9.75
C ALA A 361 -6.34 -7.22 -9.93
N MET A 362 -6.70 -6.07 -9.37
CA MET A 362 -8.00 -5.43 -9.59
C MET A 362 -8.23 -5.07 -11.07
N MET A 363 -7.20 -4.57 -11.75
CA MET A 363 -7.30 -4.24 -13.19
C MET A 363 -7.46 -5.48 -14.06
N LYS A 364 -6.85 -6.61 -13.71
CA LYS A 364 -6.87 -7.85 -14.51
C LYS A 364 -7.66 -9.00 -13.88
N ARG A 365 -8.05 -8.90 -12.64
CA ARG A 365 -8.69 -9.98 -11.88
C ARG A 365 -7.87 -11.28 -11.94
N GLY A 366 -6.54 -11.18 -11.77
CA GLY A 366 -5.62 -12.31 -11.84
C GLY A 366 -4.18 -11.95 -11.52
N GLY A 367 -3.30 -12.94 -11.60
CA GLY A 367 -1.90 -12.84 -11.17
C GLY A 367 -1.08 -11.71 -11.78
N THR A 368 -0.11 -11.26 -11.01
CA THR A 368 0.71 -10.07 -11.29
C THR A 368 2.15 -10.36 -11.69
N GLU A 369 2.58 -11.63 -11.68
CA GLU A 369 3.96 -12.05 -12.00
C GLU A 369 4.54 -11.47 -13.29
N GLN A 370 3.68 -11.35 -14.31
CA GLN A 370 4.06 -10.85 -15.62
C GLN A 370 4.56 -9.40 -15.58
N TYR A 371 4.22 -8.64 -14.55
CA TYR A 371 4.57 -7.23 -14.44
C TYR A 371 5.91 -6.97 -13.75
N LEU A 372 6.47 -7.95 -13.04
CA LEU A 372 7.70 -7.79 -12.23
C LEU A 372 8.95 -7.39 -13.02
N LYS A 373 8.94 -7.56 -14.34
CA LYS A 373 10.06 -7.20 -15.24
C LYS A 373 9.57 -6.39 -16.44
N ASP A 374 8.38 -5.85 -16.34
CA ASP A 374 7.77 -5.07 -17.39
C ASP A 374 8.31 -3.63 -17.37
N ASP A 375 8.46 -3.05 -18.54
CA ASP A 375 8.86 -1.66 -18.76
C ASP A 375 7.68 -0.66 -18.75
N GLY A 376 6.54 -1.07 -18.21
CA GLY A 376 5.30 -0.31 -18.20
C GLY A 376 4.39 -0.58 -19.40
N THR A 377 4.76 -1.51 -20.27
CA THR A 377 3.93 -1.89 -21.43
C THR A 377 2.73 -2.74 -21.00
N LEU A 378 2.98 -3.80 -20.23
CA LEU A 378 1.90 -4.69 -19.75
C LEU A 378 0.99 -4.02 -18.73
N THR A 379 1.54 -3.17 -17.87
CA THR A 379 0.73 -2.37 -16.94
C THR A 379 -0.24 -1.46 -17.69
N ARG A 380 0.22 -0.80 -18.77
CA ARG A 380 -0.63 0.02 -19.66
C ARG A 380 -1.70 -0.82 -20.33
N GLU A 381 -1.37 -1.99 -20.84
CA GLU A 381 -2.34 -2.90 -21.44
C GLU A 381 -3.41 -3.33 -20.44
N ALA A 382 -3.01 -3.60 -19.18
CA ALA A 382 -3.92 -3.93 -18.09
C ALA A 382 -4.90 -2.79 -17.80
N ALA A 383 -4.40 -1.57 -17.66
CA ALA A 383 -5.22 -0.38 -17.42
C ALA A 383 -6.22 -0.14 -18.55
N ARG A 384 -5.76 -0.23 -19.79
CA ARG A 384 -6.62 -0.06 -20.97
C ARG A 384 -7.71 -1.14 -21.04
N ALA A 385 -7.36 -2.40 -20.76
CA ALA A 385 -8.32 -3.50 -20.74
C ALA A 385 -9.38 -3.32 -19.65
N TYR A 386 -8.96 -2.92 -18.44
CA TYR A 386 -9.88 -2.61 -17.36
C TYR A 386 -10.79 -1.43 -17.68
N MET A 387 -10.25 -0.33 -18.22
CA MET A 387 -11.05 0.83 -18.64
C MET A 387 -12.08 0.48 -19.70
N ALA A 388 -11.73 -0.38 -20.67
CA ALA A 388 -12.67 -0.88 -21.67
C ALA A 388 -13.76 -1.77 -21.05
N GLU A 389 -13.39 -2.64 -20.11
CA GLU A 389 -14.33 -3.52 -19.37
C GLU A 389 -15.37 -2.72 -18.59
N ILE A 390 -14.95 -1.62 -17.92
CA ILE A 390 -15.86 -0.73 -17.18
C ILE A 390 -16.62 0.25 -18.10
N GLY A 391 -16.45 0.14 -19.41
CA GLY A 391 -17.27 0.80 -20.44
C GLY A 391 -16.71 2.08 -21.05
N LEU A 392 -15.41 2.39 -20.89
CA LEU A 392 -14.80 3.48 -21.65
C LEU A 392 -14.52 3.03 -23.09
N ALA A 393 -14.81 3.90 -24.05
CA ALA A 393 -14.43 3.68 -25.46
C ALA A 393 -12.93 3.93 -25.67
N ASP A 394 -12.32 3.27 -26.67
CA ASP A 394 -10.91 3.50 -27.01
C ASP A 394 -10.57 4.98 -27.26
N ALA A 395 -11.49 5.73 -27.84
CA ALA A 395 -11.32 7.16 -28.07
C ALA A 395 -11.25 7.96 -26.75
N GLU A 396 -12.05 7.58 -25.74
CA GLU A 396 -12.02 8.17 -24.40
C GLU A 396 -10.69 7.85 -23.70
N ILE A 397 -10.25 6.58 -23.77
CA ILE A 397 -8.97 6.13 -23.16
C ILE A 397 -7.78 6.87 -23.80
N ASN A 398 -7.76 7.00 -25.14
CA ASN A 398 -6.69 7.72 -25.84
C ASN A 398 -6.70 9.23 -25.50
N ALA A 399 -7.87 9.83 -25.38
CA ALA A 399 -8.01 11.23 -24.99
C ALA A 399 -7.53 11.46 -23.55
N LEU A 400 -7.87 10.54 -22.64
CA LEU A 400 -7.41 10.57 -21.26
C LEU A 400 -5.88 10.50 -21.16
N GLN A 401 -5.28 9.54 -21.86
CA GLN A 401 -3.83 9.38 -21.92
C GLN A 401 -3.15 10.64 -22.47
N LYS A 402 -3.63 11.18 -23.59
CA LYS A 402 -3.10 12.43 -24.16
C LYS A 402 -3.18 13.61 -23.17
N LYS A 403 -4.25 13.68 -22.38
CA LYS A 403 -4.50 14.75 -21.42
C LYS A 403 -3.56 14.67 -20.22
N LEU A 404 -3.32 13.46 -19.73
CA LEU A 404 -2.44 13.18 -18.59
C LEU A 404 -0.95 13.32 -18.91
N ALA A 405 -0.54 13.15 -20.16
CA ALA A 405 0.85 13.31 -20.59
C ALA A 405 1.28 14.78 -20.80
N GLN A 406 0.38 15.74 -20.58
CA GLN A 406 0.69 17.17 -20.76
C GLN A 406 1.28 17.77 -19.49
N ASP A 407 2.41 18.47 -19.62
CA ASP A 407 2.93 19.30 -18.51
C ASP A 407 2.00 20.48 -18.27
N VAL A 408 1.77 20.79 -17.02
CA VAL A 408 1.14 22.05 -16.62
C VAL A 408 2.22 23.13 -16.55
N ALA A 409 2.01 24.23 -17.26
CA ALA A 409 2.95 25.34 -17.24
C ALA A 409 2.98 25.96 -15.83
N ASP A 410 4.16 26.02 -15.26
CA ASP A 410 4.40 26.81 -14.04
C ASP A 410 4.54 28.27 -14.46
N ASP A 411 3.43 29.00 -14.47
CA ASP A 411 3.43 30.44 -14.80
C ASP A 411 3.78 31.34 -13.60
N GLY A 412 4.06 30.73 -12.45
CA GLY A 412 4.49 31.42 -11.22
C GLY A 412 3.46 32.39 -10.61
N ALA A 413 2.29 32.48 -11.19
CA ALA A 413 1.24 33.40 -10.76
C ALA A 413 0.21 32.67 -9.89
N VAL A 414 0.44 32.57 -8.59
CA VAL A 414 -0.61 32.15 -7.66
C VAL A 414 -1.69 33.25 -7.65
N ALA A 415 -2.84 32.93 -8.24
CA ALA A 415 -4.01 33.79 -8.18
C ALA A 415 -4.35 34.11 -6.72
N LYS A 416 -4.95 35.29 -6.44
CA LYS A 416 -5.48 35.54 -5.08
C LYS A 416 -6.55 34.50 -4.79
N ARG A 417 -6.52 33.91 -3.57
CA ARG A 417 -7.56 33.01 -3.10
C ARG A 417 -8.93 33.69 -3.29
N PRO A 418 -9.89 33.01 -3.94
CA PRO A 418 -11.20 33.58 -4.25
C PRO A 418 -12.02 33.89 -2.99
#